data_804e4f366058e9f6951b6cd688ad00ba
#
_entry.id   804e4f366058e9f6951b6cd688ad00ba
#
_cell.length_a   1.000
_cell.length_b   1.000
_cell.length_c   1.000
_cell.angle_alpha   90.00
_cell.angle_beta   90.00
_cell.angle_gamma   90.00
#
_symmetry.space_group_name_H-M   'P 1'
#
loop_
_entity.id
_entity.type
_entity.pdbx_description
1 polymer ?
#
loop_
_entity_poly.entity_id
_entity_poly.type
_entity_poly.pdbx_seq_one_letter_code
_entity_poly.pdbx_strand_id
1 'polypeptide(L)'
;FITEEIWQAIPHEGKFLMLADWPKYDESLNFGAEAAHMESVMNAIRSIRNRRAEMNVPPSKKSTLYVVSDKGEIFRQGTGFICRLAYADQVIICDSDPEGHENMVCVVTNDAKLYIPLEELIDFEKELARIEKEKANCLKQIAMFEGKLSNEAFVSRAPEKVVAEQREKLEKNRALLAQLEESEKRLRR
;
A
#
# COMPACT_ATOMS: atom_id res chain seq x y z
N PHE A 1 -26.24 21.84 10.20
CA PHE A 1 -25.37 22.80 9.53
C PHE A 1 -24.72 22.19 8.28
N ILE A 2 -23.99 21.09 8.40
CA ILE A 2 -23.29 20.44 7.27
C ILE A 2 -24.23 20.08 6.10
N THR A 3 -25.41 19.55 6.38
CA THR A 3 -26.38 19.17 5.35
C THR A 3 -26.91 20.38 4.57
N GLU A 4 -27.13 21.50 5.22
CA GLU A 4 -27.53 22.73 4.57
C GLU A 4 -26.41 23.32 3.69
N GLU A 5 -25.16 23.30 4.17
CA GLU A 5 -24.00 23.73 3.38
C GLU A 5 -23.82 22.87 2.13
N ILE A 6 -23.99 21.55 2.24
CA ILE A 6 -23.96 20.64 1.09
C ILE A 6 -25.12 20.95 0.15
N TRP A 7 -26.34 21.17 0.70
CA TRP A 7 -27.51 21.49 -0.09
C TRP A 7 -27.30 22.75 -0.94
N GLN A 8 -26.73 23.82 -0.36
CA GLN A 8 -26.45 25.04 -1.07
C GLN A 8 -25.36 24.91 -2.14
N ALA A 9 -24.52 23.88 -2.05
CA ALA A 9 -23.41 23.63 -2.98
C ALA A 9 -23.76 22.71 -4.16
N ILE A 10 -24.91 22.02 -4.12
CA ILE A 10 -25.37 21.11 -5.18
C ILE A 10 -26.56 21.69 -5.93
N PRO A 11 -26.86 21.25 -7.18
CA PRO A 11 -28.10 21.62 -7.85
C PRO A 11 -29.31 21.19 -7.04
N HIS A 12 -30.19 22.14 -6.70
CA HIS A 12 -31.40 21.87 -5.93
C HIS A 12 -32.51 22.86 -6.28
N GLU A 13 -33.73 22.53 -5.90
CA GLU A 13 -34.88 23.46 -5.92
C GLU A 13 -35.23 23.88 -4.49
N GLY A 14 -35.71 25.13 -4.37
CA GLY A 14 -36.07 25.68 -3.06
C GLY A 14 -34.92 26.40 -2.36
N LYS A 15 -35.23 27.10 -1.26
CA LYS A 15 -34.25 27.95 -0.58
C LYS A 15 -33.45 27.19 0.51
N PHE A 16 -34.11 26.29 1.20
CA PHE A 16 -33.53 25.57 2.35
C PHE A 16 -33.89 24.09 2.28
N LEU A 17 -32.94 23.19 2.64
CA LEU A 17 -33.15 21.76 2.70
C LEU A 17 -34.33 21.39 3.61
N MET A 18 -34.48 22.06 4.74
CA MET A 18 -35.54 21.78 5.71
C MET A 18 -36.97 22.02 5.18
N LEU A 19 -37.10 22.78 4.09
CA LEU A 19 -38.37 23.08 3.42
C LEU A 19 -38.59 22.17 2.18
N ALA A 20 -37.62 21.39 1.80
CA ALA A 20 -37.71 20.48 0.67
C ALA A 20 -38.60 19.28 1.02
N ASP A 21 -39.30 18.76 0.00
CA ASP A 21 -40.06 17.53 0.16
C ASP A 21 -39.16 16.35 0.50
N TRP A 22 -39.68 15.42 1.32
CA TRP A 22 -38.96 14.20 1.61
C TRP A 22 -38.81 13.34 0.35
N PRO A 23 -37.61 12.79 0.06
CA PRO A 23 -37.40 11.96 -1.13
C PRO A 23 -38.37 10.78 -1.18
N LYS A 24 -38.98 10.55 -2.32
CA LYS A 24 -39.81 9.37 -2.61
C LYS A 24 -39.02 8.38 -3.42
N TYR A 25 -39.25 7.10 -3.18
CA TYR A 25 -38.65 6.05 -3.97
C TYR A 25 -39.09 6.17 -5.44
N ASP A 26 -38.14 6.13 -6.33
CA ASP A 26 -38.34 6.15 -7.79
C ASP A 26 -37.59 4.99 -8.41
N GLU A 27 -38.32 4.03 -8.96
CA GLU A 27 -37.76 2.83 -9.60
C GLU A 27 -36.84 3.17 -10.78
N SER A 28 -37.09 4.28 -11.48
CA SER A 28 -36.27 4.73 -12.59
C SER A 28 -34.84 5.13 -12.18
N LEU A 29 -34.63 5.39 -10.90
CA LEU A 29 -33.33 5.70 -10.31
C LEU A 29 -32.62 4.46 -9.74
N ASN A 30 -33.12 3.26 -9.99
CA ASN A 30 -32.51 2.02 -9.57
C ASN A 30 -31.52 1.53 -10.65
N PHE A 31 -30.25 1.83 -10.48
CA PHE A 31 -29.14 1.50 -11.38
C PHE A 31 -28.41 0.24 -10.93
N GLY A 32 -29.10 -0.88 -10.77
CA GLY A 32 -28.54 -2.10 -10.20
C GLY A 32 -27.36 -2.68 -10.98
N ALA A 33 -27.38 -2.61 -12.31
CA ALA A 33 -26.29 -3.07 -13.16
C ALA A 33 -25.04 -2.16 -13.02
N GLU A 34 -25.25 -0.85 -13.08
CA GLU A 34 -24.20 0.16 -12.94
C GLU A 34 -23.58 0.13 -11.54
N ALA A 35 -24.40 -0.11 -10.50
CA ALA A 35 -23.91 -0.30 -9.14
C ALA A 35 -23.01 -1.53 -9.03
N ALA A 36 -23.37 -2.66 -9.67
CA ALA A 36 -22.52 -3.86 -9.72
C ALA A 36 -21.19 -3.60 -10.46
N HIS A 37 -21.24 -2.85 -11.56
CA HIS A 37 -20.05 -2.43 -12.31
C HIS A 37 -19.13 -1.55 -11.45
N MET A 38 -19.71 -0.57 -10.74
CA MET A 38 -18.93 0.29 -9.84
C MET A 38 -18.33 -0.51 -8.69
N GLU A 39 -19.01 -1.53 -8.15
CA GLU A 39 -18.45 -2.39 -7.09
C GLU A 39 -17.23 -3.16 -7.60
N SER A 40 -17.22 -3.66 -8.84
CA SER A 40 -16.04 -4.30 -9.44
C SER A 40 -14.84 -3.33 -9.50
N VAL A 41 -15.07 -2.07 -9.90
CA VAL A 41 -14.05 -1.02 -9.93
C VAL A 41 -13.54 -0.70 -8.51
N MET A 42 -14.45 -0.55 -7.54
CA MET A 42 -14.10 -0.28 -6.14
C MET A 42 -13.28 -1.42 -5.53
N ASN A 43 -13.62 -2.67 -5.83
CA ASN A 43 -12.88 -3.84 -5.36
C ASN A 43 -11.46 -3.88 -5.94
N ALA A 44 -11.30 -3.56 -7.21
CA ALA A 44 -9.98 -3.42 -7.84
C ALA A 44 -9.14 -2.33 -7.13
N ILE A 45 -9.71 -1.14 -6.93
CA ILE A 45 -9.05 -0.02 -6.23
C ILE A 45 -8.63 -0.42 -4.82
N ARG A 46 -9.52 -1.04 -4.02
CA ARG A 46 -9.22 -1.51 -2.66
C ARG A 46 -8.07 -2.51 -2.65
N SER A 47 -8.10 -3.49 -3.56
CA SER A 47 -7.10 -4.54 -3.66
C SER A 47 -5.72 -3.98 -4.03
N ILE A 48 -5.65 -3.04 -4.97
CA ILE A 48 -4.42 -2.34 -5.35
C ILE A 48 -3.87 -1.54 -4.16
N ARG A 49 -4.72 -0.75 -3.49
CA ARG A 49 -4.30 0.05 -2.32
C ARG A 49 -3.77 -0.81 -1.19
N ASN A 50 -4.43 -1.93 -0.89
CA ASN A 50 -3.98 -2.88 0.12
C ASN A 50 -2.60 -3.45 -0.27
N ARG A 51 -2.42 -3.88 -1.52
CA ARG A 51 -1.15 -4.42 -1.99
C ARG A 51 -0.03 -3.39 -1.93
N ARG A 52 -0.31 -2.14 -2.34
CA ARG A 52 0.65 -1.04 -2.23
C ARG A 52 1.03 -0.74 -0.78
N ALA A 53 0.06 -0.79 0.15
CA ALA A 53 0.31 -0.60 1.58
C ALA A 53 1.18 -1.72 2.17
N GLU A 54 0.91 -2.99 1.83
CA GLU A 54 1.74 -4.14 2.23
C GLU A 54 3.19 -3.99 1.76
N MET A 55 3.39 -3.39 0.59
CA MET A 55 4.71 -3.13 0.01
C MET A 55 5.32 -1.80 0.45
N ASN A 56 4.66 -1.05 1.34
CA ASN A 56 5.08 0.28 1.80
C ASN A 56 5.29 1.30 0.66
N VAL A 57 4.54 1.20 -0.45
CA VAL A 57 4.62 2.12 -1.58
C VAL A 57 3.87 3.41 -1.24
N PRO A 58 4.53 4.58 -1.27
CA PRO A 58 3.87 5.84 -0.94
C PRO A 58 2.83 6.24 -2.01
N PRO A 59 1.76 6.96 -1.62
CA PRO A 59 0.73 7.44 -2.55
C PRO A 59 1.24 8.33 -3.67
N SER A 60 2.34 9.06 -3.43
CA SER A 60 2.98 9.93 -4.41
C SER A 60 3.64 9.17 -5.57
N LYS A 61 3.98 7.90 -5.37
CA LYS A 61 4.58 7.07 -6.41
C LYS A 61 3.47 6.43 -7.23
N LYS A 62 3.25 6.96 -8.40
CA LYS A 62 2.28 6.44 -9.35
C LYS A 62 2.90 5.34 -10.22
N SER A 63 2.07 4.54 -10.85
CA SER A 63 2.50 3.41 -11.66
C SER A 63 1.49 3.11 -12.76
N THR A 64 1.95 2.46 -13.82
CA THR A 64 1.07 1.86 -14.84
C THR A 64 0.33 0.67 -14.24
N LEU A 65 -0.96 0.55 -14.55
CA LEU A 65 -1.78 -0.58 -14.14
C LEU A 65 -2.30 -1.32 -15.39
N TYR A 66 -1.98 -2.60 -15.50
CA TYR A 66 -2.55 -3.48 -16.51
C TYR A 66 -3.73 -4.24 -15.88
N VAL A 67 -4.85 -4.25 -16.57
CA VAL A 67 -6.09 -4.91 -16.13
C VAL A 67 -6.45 -5.97 -17.15
N VAL A 68 -6.46 -7.22 -16.72
CA VAL A 68 -6.89 -8.37 -17.54
C VAL A 68 -8.24 -8.82 -17.03
N SER A 69 -9.27 -8.71 -17.87
CA SER A 69 -10.65 -9.04 -17.51
C SER A 69 -11.49 -9.32 -18.74
N ASP A 70 -12.38 -10.27 -18.63
CA ASP A 70 -13.48 -10.51 -19.61
C ASP A 70 -14.51 -9.36 -19.62
N LYS A 71 -14.51 -8.55 -18.53
CA LYS A 71 -15.36 -7.36 -18.36
C LYS A 71 -14.56 -6.07 -18.58
N GLY A 72 -13.62 -6.05 -19.52
CA GLY A 72 -12.68 -4.93 -19.74
C GLY A 72 -13.37 -3.56 -19.92
N GLU A 73 -14.59 -3.53 -20.50
CA GLU A 73 -15.34 -2.29 -20.70
C GLU A 73 -15.71 -1.59 -19.38
N ILE A 74 -16.03 -2.34 -18.32
CA ILE A 74 -16.32 -1.81 -16.97
C ILE A 74 -15.10 -1.04 -16.44
N PHE A 75 -13.91 -1.63 -16.57
CA PHE A 75 -12.67 -1.03 -16.11
C PHE A 75 -12.26 0.16 -17.00
N ARG A 76 -12.57 0.11 -18.31
CA ARG A 76 -12.34 1.25 -19.22
C ARG A 76 -13.16 2.47 -18.81
N GLN A 77 -14.44 2.29 -18.50
CA GLN A 77 -15.30 3.35 -17.99
C GLN A 77 -14.85 3.84 -16.61
N GLY A 78 -14.35 2.94 -15.77
CA GLY A 78 -13.82 3.22 -14.43
C GLY A 78 -12.40 3.81 -14.38
N THR A 79 -11.71 3.96 -15.53
CA THR A 79 -10.29 4.37 -15.61
C THR A 79 -9.98 5.64 -14.80
N GLY A 80 -10.84 6.66 -14.88
CA GLY A 80 -10.64 7.91 -14.16
C GLY A 80 -10.63 7.74 -12.63
N PHE A 81 -11.50 6.88 -12.11
CA PHE A 81 -11.54 6.55 -10.68
C PHE A 81 -10.31 5.72 -10.27
N ILE A 82 -9.93 4.73 -11.09
CA ILE A 82 -8.77 3.87 -10.84
C ILE A 82 -7.50 4.72 -10.82
N CYS A 83 -7.25 5.55 -11.83
CA CYS A 83 -6.08 6.43 -11.87
C CYS A 83 -5.97 7.29 -10.61
N ARG A 84 -7.08 7.92 -10.21
CA ARG A 84 -7.08 8.84 -9.08
C ARG A 84 -6.96 8.13 -7.73
N LEU A 85 -7.68 7.03 -7.53
CA LEU A 85 -7.86 6.40 -6.22
C LEU A 85 -6.91 5.22 -5.97
N ALA A 86 -6.40 4.57 -7.03
CA ALA A 86 -5.38 3.52 -6.93
C ALA A 86 -3.95 4.04 -7.20
N TYR A 87 -3.80 5.37 -7.39
CA TYR A 87 -2.52 6.02 -7.68
C TYR A 87 -1.84 5.47 -8.95
N ALA A 88 -2.64 5.28 -10.01
CA ALA A 88 -2.12 4.91 -11.31
C ALA A 88 -1.95 6.14 -12.22
N ASP A 89 -0.87 6.16 -12.99
CA ASP A 89 -0.70 7.16 -14.05
C ASP A 89 -1.52 6.78 -15.29
N GLN A 90 -1.53 5.50 -15.60
CA GLN A 90 -2.20 4.94 -16.75
C GLN A 90 -2.84 3.60 -16.41
N VAL A 91 -3.99 3.31 -17.02
CA VAL A 91 -4.67 2.01 -16.96
C VAL A 91 -4.74 1.44 -18.36
N ILE A 92 -4.17 0.25 -18.54
CA ILE A 92 -4.14 -0.48 -19.82
C ILE A 92 -5.01 -1.72 -19.68
N ILE A 93 -6.04 -1.82 -20.48
CA ILE A 93 -6.92 -3.00 -20.49
C ILE A 93 -6.34 -4.01 -21.48
N CYS A 94 -6.10 -5.23 -21.03
CA CYS A 94 -5.53 -6.32 -21.79
C CYS A 94 -6.50 -7.49 -21.87
N ASP A 95 -6.47 -8.23 -22.98
CA ASP A 95 -7.26 -9.46 -23.17
C ASP A 95 -6.54 -10.70 -22.61
N SER A 96 -5.22 -10.59 -22.39
CA SER A 96 -4.36 -11.63 -21.83
C SER A 96 -3.31 -11.04 -20.91
N ASP A 97 -2.64 -11.90 -20.15
CA ASP A 97 -1.57 -11.48 -19.23
C ASP A 97 -0.50 -10.70 -20.02
N PRO A 98 -0.05 -9.51 -19.52
CA PRO A 98 0.88 -8.65 -20.24
C PRO A 98 2.27 -9.30 -20.36
N GLU A 99 3.02 -8.91 -21.39
CA GLU A 99 4.41 -9.35 -21.53
C GLU A 99 5.25 -8.93 -20.31
N GLY A 100 6.11 -9.84 -19.82
CA GLY A 100 6.92 -9.57 -18.63
C GLY A 100 6.16 -9.58 -17.31
N HIS A 101 4.93 -10.13 -17.29
CA HIS A 101 4.07 -10.21 -16.08
C HIS A 101 4.76 -10.93 -14.90
N GLU A 102 5.80 -11.74 -15.15
CA GLU A 102 6.62 -12.42 -14.14
C GLU A 102 7.34 -11.42 -13.22
N ASN A 103 7.66 -10.22 -13.74
CA ASN A 103 8.29 -9.13 -13.01
C ASN A 103 7.30 -8.09 -12.50
N MET A 104 6.01 -8.42 -12.52
CA MET A 104 4.94 -7.55 -12.06
C MET A 104 4.30 -8.08 -10.78
N VAL A 105 3.82 -7.15 -9.98
CA VAL A 105 2.98 -7.49 -8.82
C VAL A 105 1.59 -7.81 -9.34
N CYS A 106 1.15 -9.06 -9.17
CA CYS A 106 -0.19 -9.48 -9.53
C CYS A 106 -1.14 -9.39 -8.34
N VAL A 107 -2.31 -8.81 -8.57
CA VAL A 107 -3.43 -8.74 -7.63
C VAL A 107 -4.65 -9.35 -8.31
N VAL A 108 -5.21 -10.40 -7.73
CA VAL A 108 -6.38 -11.08 -8.29
C VAL A 108 -7.62 -10.64 -7.54
N THR A 109 -8.65 -10.28 -8.29
CA THR A 109 -10.00 -9.99 -7.80
C THR A 109 -10.99 -10.96 -8.43
N ASN A 110 -12.26 -10.87 -8.04
CA ASN A 110 -13.30 -11.74 -8.64
C ASN A 110 -13.51 -11.47 -10.13
N ASP A 111 -13.27 -10.22 -10.57
CA ASP A 111 -13.61 -9.76 -11.94
C ASP A 111 -12.37 -9.44 -12.79
N ALA A 112 -11.16 -9.39 -12.21
CA ALA A 112 -9.95 -9.02 -12.94
C ALA A 112 -8.67 -9.52 -12.28
N LYS A 113 -7.62 -9.69 -13.10
CA LYS A 113 -6.23 -9.73 -12.67
C LYS A 113 -5.60 -8.36 -12.93
N LEU A 114 -4.91 -7.83 -11.97
CA LEU A 114 -4.33 -6.50 -11.97
C LEU A 114 -2.82 -6.63 -11.85
N TYR A 115 -2.07 -6.09 -12.81
CA TYR A 115 -0.61 -6.18 -12.82
C TYR A 115 0.00 -4.78 -12.71
N ILE A 116 0.99 -4.66 -11.85
CA ILE A 116 1.73 -3.43 -11.63
C ILE A 116 3.22 -3.74 -11.78
N PRO A 117 3.98 -3.05 -12.66
CA PRO A 117 5.41 -3.24 -12.80
C PRO A 117 6.12 -2.98 -11.46
N LEU A 118 6.94 -3.94 -11.03
CA LEU A 118 7.64 -3.86 -9.75
C LEU A 118 8.62 -2.68 -9.71
N GLU A 119 9.27 -2.40 -10.83
CA GLU A 119 10.22 -1.30 -10.99
C GLU A 119 9.57 0.07 -10.76
N GLU A 120 8.30 0.21 -11.13
CA GLU A 120 7.54 1.44 -10.89
C GLU A 120 7.10 1.60 -9.43
N LEU A 121 7.00 0.53 -8.67
CA LEU A 121 6.59 0.54 -7.26
C LEU A 121 7.75 0.79 -6.30
N ILE A 122 8.91 0.21 -6.58
CA ILE A 122 10.08 0.26 -5.70
C ILE A 122 11.14 1.15 -6.34
N ASP A 123 11.62 2.12 -5.59
CA ASP A 123 12.85 2.84 -5.92
C ASP A 123 14.01 2.03 -5.32
N PHE A 124 14.54 1.10 -6.11
CA PHE A 124 15.58 0.17 -5.67
C PHE A 124 16.79 0.87 -5.07
N GLU A 125 17.21 2.00 -5.64
CA GLU A 125 18.38 2.74 -5.13
C GLU A 125 18.11 3.35 -3.77
N LYS A 126 16.94 3.98 -3.58
CA LYS A 126 16.56 4.54 -2.27
C LYS A 126 16.33 3.47 -1.22
N GLU A 127 15.72 2.36 -1.60
CA GLU A 127 15.48 1.26 -0.67
C GLU A 127 16.80 0.58 -0.27
N LEU A 128 17.72 0.37 -1.21
CA LEU A 128 19.06 -0.13 -0.90
C LEU A 128 19.82 0.84 0.02
N ALA A 129 19.77 2.13 -0.25
CA ALA A 129 20.41 3.14 0.60
C ALA A 129 19.80 3.17 2.02
N ARG A 130 18.48 2.98 2.14
CA ARG A 130 17.80 2.83 3.43
C ARG A 130 18.29 1.61 4.19
N ILE A 131 18.31 0.45 3.54
CA ILE A 131 18.78 -0.81 4.12
C ILE A 131 20.24 -0.69 4.57
N GLU A 132 21.11 -0.12 3.75
CA GLU A 132 22.52 0.10 4.10
C GLU A 132 22.68 0.98 5.35
N LYS A 133 21.90 2.06 5.45
CA LYS A 133 21.89 2.95 6.60
C LYS A 133 21.41 2.23 7.87
N GLU A 134 20.35 1.43 7.78
CA GLU A 134 19.82 0.65 8.89
C GLU A 134 20.81 -0.45 9.33
N LYS A 135 21.47 -1.15 8.39
CA LYS A 135 22.53 -2.11 8.67
C LYS A 135 23.68 -1.46 9.42
N ALA A 136 24.15 -0.31 8.95
CA ALA A 136 25.24 0.43 9.62
C ALA A 136 24.85 0.82 11.06
N ASN A 137 23.59 1.17 11.29
CA ASN A 137 23.09 1.48 12.64
C ASN A 137 23.01 0.23 13.52
N CYS A 138 22.49 -0.88 13.00
CA CYS A 138 22.46 -2.17 13.71
C CYS A 138 23.88 -2.63 14.10
N LEU A 139 24.85 -2.55 13.20
CA LEU A 139 26.24 -2.91 13.46
C LEU A 139 26.87 -2.05 14.59
N LYS A 140 26.61 -0.74 14.59
CA LYS A 140 27.04 0.13 15.68
C LYS A 140 26.44 -0.25 17.03
N GLN A 141 25.15 -0.60 17.05
CA GLN A 141 24.47 -1.03 18.27
C GLN A 141 25.00 -2.38 18.76
N ILE A 142 25.20 -3.34 17.85
CA ILE A 142 25.79 -4.64 18.17
C ILE A 142 27.16 -4.46 18.83
N ALA A 143 28.05 -3.69 18.19
CA ALA A 143 29.38 -3.40 18.74
C ALA A 143 29.33 -2.74 20.12
N MET A 144 28.38 -1.83 20.33
CA MET A 144 28.17 -1.18 21.64
C MET A 144 27.72 -2.18 22.72
N PHE A 145 26.76 -3.09 22.38
CA PHE A 145 26.29 -4.10 23.35
C PHE A 145 27.34 -5.16 23.60
N GLU A 146 28.07 -5.61 22.59
CA GLU A 146 29.17 -6.55 22.72
C GLU A 146 30.29 -5.94 23.58
N GLY A 147 30.68 -4.67 23.38
CA GLY A 147 31.65 -3.98 24.20
C GLY A 147 31.24 -3.84 25.67
N LYS A 148 29.94 -3.62 25.95
CA LYS A 148 29.44 -3.61 27.32
C LYS A 148 29.44 -5.00 27.94
N LEU A 149 29.07 -6.02 27.22
CA LEU A 149 29.00 -7.39 27.74
C LEU A 149 30.36 -8.08 27.83
N SER A 150 31.38 -7.62 27.09
CA SER A 150 32.76 -8.07 27.22
C SER A 150 33.52 -7.39 28.40
N ASN A 151 32.96 -6.34 28.95
CA ASN A 151 33.57 -5.66 30.11
C ASN A 151 33.23 -6.40 31.42
N GLU A 152 34.18 -7.19 31.92
CA GLU A 152 34.01 -7.96 33.15
C GLU A 152 33.61 -7.11 34.36
N ALA A 153 34.12 -5.88 34.46
CA ALA A 153 33.75 -4.97 35.53
C ALA A 153 32.29 -4.52 35.46
N PHE A 154 31.73 -4.43 34.26
CA PHE A 154 30.30 -4.16 34.06
C PHE A 154 29.46 -5.39 34.42
N VAL A 155 29.80 -6.54 33.88
CA VAL A 155 29.02 -7.77 34.07
C VAL A 155 28.97 -8.24 35.50
N SER A 156 30.07 -8.04 36.27
CA SER A 156 30.16 -8.43 37.68
C SER A 156 29.47 -7.44 38.67
N ARG A 157 29.32 -6.17 38.27
CA ARG A 157 28.73 -5.15 39.16
C ARG A 157 27.29 -4.77 38.80
N ALA A 158 26.86 -4.99 37.58
CA ALA A 158 25.51 -4.66 37.17
C ALA A 158 24.49 -5.69 37.67
N PRO A 159 23.27 -5.27 38.02
CA PRO A 159 22.18 -6.19 38.35
C PRO A 159 21.94 -7.20 37.19
N GLU A 160 21.70 -8.45 37.56
CA GLU A 160 21.49 -9.55 36.57
C GLU A 160 20.41 -9.20 35.52
N LYS A 161 19.35 -8.52 35.95
CA LYS A 161 18.29 -8.03 35.06
C LYS A 161 18.82 -7.09 33.97
N VAL A 162 19.75 -6.19 34.29
CA VAL A 162 20.35 -5.25 33.35
C VAL A 162 21.23 -5.98 32.34
N VAL A 163 22.01 -6.96 32.78
CA VAL A 163 22.84 -7.79 31.90
C VAL A 163 21.96 -8.60 30.94
N ALA A 164 20.86 -9.17 31.45
CA ALA A 164 19.89 -9.92 30.63
C ALA A 164 19.25 -9.01 29.58
N GLU A 165 18.84 -7.79 29.93
CA GLU A 165 18.28 -6.82 28.97
C GLU A 165 19.29 -6.44 27.87
N GLN A 166 20.58 -6.29 28.19
CA GLN A 166 21.61 -5.99 27.17
C GLN A 166 21.80 -7.18 26.22
N ARG A 167 21.77 -8.42 26.73
CA ARG A 167 21.84 -9.62 25.89
C ARG A 167 20.64 -9.73 24.97
N GLU A 168 19.44 -9.49 25.47
CA GLU A 168 18.21 -9.51 24.66
C GLU A 168 18.27 -8.45 23.54
N LYS A 169 18.74 -7.24 23.84
CA LYS A 169 18.93 -6.18 22.83
C LYS A 169 19.97 -6.56 21.78
N LEU A 170 21.04 -7.22 22.17
CA LEU A 170 22.06 -7.73 21.26
C LEU A 170 21.45 -8.75 20.29
N GLU A 171 20.72 -9.73 20.79
CA GLU A 171 20.09 -10.76 19.95
C GLU A 171 19.02 -10.17 19.02
N LYS A 172 18.21 -9.21 19.49
CA LYS A 172 17.25 -8.49 18.64
C LYS A 172 17.94 -7.75 17.47
N ASN A 173 19.04 -7.07 17.74
CA ASN A 173 19.78 -6.36 16.69
C ASN A 173 20.47 -7.33 15.71
N ARG A 174 20.97 -8.47 16.17
CA ARG A 174 21.52 -9.53 15.29
C ARG A 174 20.43 -10.11 14.38
N ALA A 175 19.26 -10.42 14.92
CA ALA A 175 18.13 -10.90 14.15
C ALA A 175 17.66 -9.87 13.10
N LEU A 176 17.59 -8.59 13.49
CA LEU A 176 17.25 -7.51 12.56
C LEU A 176 18.29 -7.36 11.44
N LEU A 177 19.59 -7.45 11.77
CA LEU A 177 20.67 -7.39 10.79
C LEU A 177 20.52 -8.51 9.75
N ALA A 178 20.27 -9.74 10.19
CA ALA A 178 20.06 -10.89 9.30
C ALA A 178 18.84 -10.68 8.35
N GLN A 179 17.74 -10.12 8.86
CA GLN A 179 16.57 -9.80 8.04
C GLN A 179 16.87 -8.71 6.99
N LEU A 180 17.64 -7.68 7.35
CA LEU A 180 18.05 -6.63 6.43
C LEU A 180 18.98 -7.18 5.33
N GLU A 181 19.90 -8.08 5.68
CA GLU A 181 20.78 -8.74 4.70
C GLU A 181 20.02 -9.63 3.73
N GLU A 182 19.00 -10.34 4.21
CA GLU A 182 18.14 -11.14 3.34
C GLU A 182 17.31 -10.24 2.40
N SER A 183 16.78 -9.14 2.91
CA SER A 183 16.04 -8.16 2.11
C SER A 183 16.92 -7.53 1.02
N GLU A 184 18.17 -7.16 1.35
CA GLU A 184 19.13 -6.66 0.38
C GLU A 184 19.43 -7.68 -0.73
N LYS A 185 19.63 -8.94 -0.38
CA LYS A 185 19.85 -10.02 -1.37
C LYS A 185 18.67 -10.21 -2.32
N ARG A 186 17.43 -10.01 -1.83
CA ARG A 186 16.23 -10.10 -2.67
C ARG A 186 16.12 -8.93 -3.66
N LEU A 187 16.55 -7.73 -3.23
CA LEU A 187 16.49 -6.52 -4.08
C LEU A 187 17.61 -6.46 -5.13
N ARG A 188 18.72 -7.19 -4.92
CA ARG A 188 19.85 -7.24 -5.86
C ARG A 188 19.76 -8.40 -6.88
N ARG A 189 18.70 -9.21 -6.80
CA ARG A 189 18.42 -10.28 -7.78
C ARG A 189 17.56 -9.77 -8.92
#